data_a78f8737301f1f8c5c9a5b4d547b81d3
#
_entry.id   a78f8737301f1f8c5c9a5b4d547b81d3
#
_cell.length_a   1.000
_cell.length_b   1.000
_cell.length_c   1.000
_cell.angle_alpha   90.00
_cell.angle_beta   90.00
_cell.angle_gamma   90.00
#
_symmetry.space_group_name_H-M   'P 1'
#
loop_
_entity.id
_entity.type
_entity.pdbx_description
1 polymer ?
#
loop_
_entity_poly.entity_id
_entity_poly.type
_entity_poly.pdbx_seq_one_letter_code
_entity_poly.pdbx_strand_id
1 'polypeptide(L)'
;MAKERTYVCIDLKSFYASVECVDRGLDPLKANLVVADPDRTEKTICLAITPSMKALGLSSRCRVFEIPEGVDYVMARPRMQRYMEASADIYSIYLRYVSPEDVHAYSIDECFIDATPYLALYRMEPKEFAVMLMDAVLADTGVCATAGIGPNLFLAKVALDITAKHAEDHIGYLDQAEFERSIQTHRPITDIWNIGPGIAKRLAKYAVYDLRGVCEMSEATLYREFGVNAEYLIDHAHGVEPCTIADIHAYEPSGHSLGNGQVLPCDYSFEEARDVLKEMVDQLVLDLVEKHLVAGSISLYVGYAKGPGEPAGEADGAFFDGGHGRRSASGRRGFPHTGSTRRQADRTNLYSKLMSRFLDLFDETTRKDAPIRRINVGVGGVLPEEFATMDLFSDAEAEAEELRLQQAVLAVKGRFGKNALLRGTSLKEKATARERNEQIGGHHA
;
A
#
# COMPACT_ATOMS: atom_id res chain seq x y z
N MET A 1 -30.44 -22.53 -5.31
CA MET A 1 -29.46 -22.44 -4.22
C MET A 1 -28.18 -21.90 -4.85
N ALA A 2 -27.59 -20.85 -4.31
CA ALA A 2 -26.28 -20.40 -4.76
C ALA A 2 -25.30 -21.55 -4.51
N LYS A 3 -24.44 -21.84 -5.49
CA LYS A 3 -23.44 -22.91 -5.38
C LYS A 3 -22.49 -22.49 -4.25
N GLU A 4 -22.30 -23.35 -3.26
CA GLU A 4 -21.38 -23.12 -2.16
C GLU A 4 -19.98 -22.89 -2.76
N ARG A 5 -19.36 -21.73 -2.44
CA ARG A 5 -18.02 -21.38 -2.95
C ARG A 5 -16.94 -21.77 -1.95
N THR A 6 -15.75 -21.94 -2.45
CA THR A 6 -14.56 -22.16 -1.63
C THR A 6 -13.44 -21.25 -2.13
N TYR A 7 -12.96 -20.38 -1.26
CA TYR A 7 -11.83 -19.50 -1.52
C TYR A 7 -10.61 -19.95 -0.72
N VAL A 8 -9.44 -19.83 -1.33
CA VAL A 8 -8.14 -20.02 -0.69
C VAL A 8 -7.40 -18.67 -0.75
N CYS A 9 -7.00 -18.17 0.41
CA CYS A 9 -6.11 -17.02 0.53
C CYS A 9 -4.72 -17.52 0.89
N ILE A 10 -3.71 -17.21 0.09
CA ILE A 10 -2.31 -17.65 0.29
C ILE A 10 -1.44 -16.44 0.58
N ASP A 11 -0.59 -16.51 1.62
CA ASP A 11 0.42 -15.52 2.03
C ASP A 11 1.81 -16.16 2.06
N LEU A 12 2.80 -15.43 1.52
CA LEU A 12 4.19 -15.87 1.47
C LEU A 12 4.93 -15.47 2.76
N LYS A 13 5.36 -16.45 3.52
CA LYS A 13 6.00 -16.24 4.83
C LYS A 13 7.20 -15.32 4.78
N SER A 14 7.11 -14.15 5.47
CA SER A 14 8.23 -13.20 5.56
C SER A 14 8.84 -12.87 4.19
N PHE A 15 8.03 -12.66 3.17
CA PHE A 15 8.34 -12.74 1.76
C PHE A 15 9.69 -12.15 1.38
N TYR A 16 9.95 -10.86 1.62
CA TYR A 16 11.22 -10.24 1.25
C TYR A 16 12.42 -10.91 1.92
N ALA A 17 12.29 -11.26 3.20
CA ALA A 17 13.36 -11.95 3.92
C ALA A 17 13.58 -13.38 3.37
N SER A 18 12.51 -14.07 2.99
CA SER A 18 12.59 -15.39 2.38
C SER A 18 13.28 -15.35 1.03
N VAL A 19 12.93 -14.39 0.15
CA VAL A 19 13.64 -14.20 -1.14
C VAL A 19 15.11 -13.91 -0.91
N GLU A 20 15.46 -13.06 0.06
CA GLU A 20 16.86 -12.77 0.38
C GLU A 20 17.62 -14.00 0.91
N CYS A 21 16.97 -14.86 1.69
CA CYS A 21 17.56 -16.10 2.15
C CYS A 21 17.81 -17.05 0.98
N VAL A 22 16.80 -17.29 0.14
CA VAL A 22 16.91 -18.22 -1.02
C VAL A 22 18.02 -17.78 -1.96
N ASP A 23 18.07 -16.50 -2.33
CA ASP A 23 19.11 -15.96 -3.21
C ASP A 23 20.54 -16.09 -2.62
N ARG A 24 20.67 -16.30 -1.32
CA ARG A 24 21.96 -16.52 -0.62
C ARG A 24 22.23 -17.99 -0.27
N GLY A 25 21.33 -18.90 -0.65
CA GLY A 25 21.44 -20.31 -0.29
C GLY A 25 21.21 -20.58 1.19
N LEU A 26 20.47 -19.70 1.90
CA LEU A 26 20.12 -19.83 3.31
C LEU A 26 18.70 -20.42 3.44
N ASP A 27 18.46 -21.15 4.53
CA ASP A 27 17.14 -21.65 4.88
C ASP A 27 16.28 -20.49 5.44
N PRO A 28 15.17 -20.07 4.76
CA PRO A 28 14.33 -18.97 5.19
C PRO A 28 13.71 -19.14 6.59
N LEU A 29 13.53 -20.38 7.04
CA LEU A 29 12.91 -20.67 8.34
C LEU A 29 13.90 -20.66 9.50
N LYS A 30 15.20 -20.85 9.22
CA LYS A 30 16.25 -21.01 10.25
C LYS A 30 17.22 -19.85 10.31
N ALA A 31 17.50 -19.20 9.18
CA ALA A 31 18.47 -18.11 9.14
C ALA A 31 17.96 -16.87 9.87
N ASN A 32 18.84 -16.19 10.58
CA ASN A 32 18.56 -14.85 11.10
C ASN A 32 18.88 -13.83 10.02
N LEU A 33 17.85 -13.26 9.41
CA LEU A 33 18.00 -12.24 8.39
C LEU A 33 16.95 -11.15 8.53
N VAL A 34 17.36 -9.91 8.33
CA VAL A 34 16.49 -8.74 8.26
C VAL A 34 16.70 -8.01 6.94
N VAL A 35 15.62 -7.51 6.36
CA VAL A 35 15.66 -6.66 5.17
C VAL A 35 15.56 -5.21 5.63
N ALA A 36 16.69 -4.52 5.64
CA ALA A 36 16.79 -3.11 6.02
C ALA A 36 17.91 -2.45 5.22
N ASP A 37 17.82 -1.13 5.03
CA ASP A 37 18.84 -0.37 4.31
C ASP A 37 20.02 -0.07 5.23
N PRO A 38 21.22 -0.65 4.98
CA PRO A 38 22.40 -0.46 5.84
C PRO A 38 22.97 0.97 5.76
N ASP A 39 22.66 1.73 4.70
CA ASP A 39 23.14 3.11 4.54
C ASP A 39 22.28 4.11 5.33
N ARG A 40 21.20 3.65 5.95
CA ARG A 40 20.35 4.46 6.83
C ARG A 40 20.78 4.25 8.30
N THR A 41 20.25 5.11 9.16
CA THR A 41 20.52 5.03 10.60
C THR A 41 19.87 3.80 11.24
N GLU A 42 20.29 3.41 12.44
CA GLU A 42 19.69 2.35 13.25
C GLU A 42 18.17 2.54 13.51
N LYS A 43 17.65 3.76 13.29
CA LYS A 43 16.22 4.07 13.39
C LYS A 43 15.43 3.61 12.16
N THR A 44 16.07 3.04 11.13
CA THR A 44 15.37 2.52 9.96
C THR A 44 14.48 1.35 10.33
N ILE A 45 13.36 1.22 9.62
CA ILE A 45 12.41 0.12 9.80
C ILE A 45 12.89 -1.08 8.98
N CYS A 46 12.88 -2.25 9.58
CA CYS A 46 13.02 -3.51 8.85
C CYS A 46 11.78 -3.74 8.00
N LEU A 47 11.94 -3.88 6.69
CA LEU A 47 10.82 -4.16 5.78
C LEU A 47 10.28 -5.57 5.96
N ALA A 48 11.16 -6.52 6.26
CA ALA A 48 10.83 -7.89 6.60
C ALA A 48 11.91 -8.47 7.50
N ILE A 49 11.54 -9.45 8.31
CA ILE A 49 12.44 -10.27 9.13
C ILE A 49 12.05 -11.73 9.00
N THR A 50 13.02 -12.62 9.09
CA THR A 50 12.79 -14.08 9.04
C THR A 50 11.97 -14.60 10.22
N PRO A 51 11.33 -15.77 10.10
CA PRO A 51 10.62 -16.42 11.21
C PRO A 51 11.51 -16.63 12.45
N SER A 52 12.78 -16.98 12.27
CA SER A 52 13.74 -17.11 13.39
C SER A 52 13.93 -15.80 14.17
N MET A 53 14.01 -14.66 13.46
CA MET A 53 14.06 -13.34 14.11
C MET A 53 12.75 -12.99 14.81
N LYS A 54 11.59 -13.38 14.25
CA LYS A 54 10.28 -13.22 14.92
C LYS A 54 10.19 -14.05 16.21
N ALA A 55 10.80 -15.24 16.22
CA ALA A 55 10.86 -16.10 17.41
C ALA A 55 11.64 -15.49 18.57
N LEU A 56 12.52 -14.50 18.31
CA LEU A 56 13.18 -13.70 19.35
C LEU A 56 12.27 -12.62 19.96
N GLY A 57 11.00 -12.55 19.57
CA GLY A 57 10.04 -11.57 20.06
C GLY A 57 10.02 -10.26 19.28
N LEU A 58 10.71 -10.18 18.14
CA LEU A 58 10.73 -9.00 17.29
C LEU A 58 9.46 -8.89 16.44
N SER A 59 8.94 -7.68 16.29
CA SER A 59 7.83 -7.41 15.38
C SER A 59 8.31 -7.44 13.93
N SER A 60 7.40 -7.76 12.99
CA SER A 60 7.72 -7.83 11.54
C SER A 60 8.26 -6.52 10.96
N ARG A 61 7.97 -5.39 11.59
CA ARG A 61 8.41 -4.04 11.20
C ARG A 61 9.17 -3.35 12.33
N CYS A 62 9.98 -4.10 13.08
CA CYS A 62 10.86 -3.54 14.09
C CYS A 62 11.86 -2.55 13.47
N ARG A 63 12.43 -1.71 14.29
CA ARG A 63 13.59 -0.89 13.93
C ARG A 63 14.88 -1.65 14.18
N VAL A 64 15.93 -1.32 13.44
CA VAL A 64 17.23 -2.01 13.58
C VAL A 64 17.75 -1.94 15.03
N PHE A 65 17.58 -0.82 15.74
CA PHE A 65 18.01 -0.68 17.13
C PHE A 65 17.22 -1.53 18.14
N GLU A 66 16.06 -2.10 17.73
CA GLU A 66 15.26 -3.00 18.58
C GLU A 66 15.77 -4.44 18.56
N ILE A 67 16.70 -4.75 17.64
CA ILE A 67 17.32 -6.08 17.59
C ILE A 67 18.25 -6.23 18.79
N PRO A 68 18.12 -7.30 19.61
CA PRO A 68 18.92 -7.47 20.80
C PRO A 68 20.42 -7.53 20.49
N GLU A 69 21.24 -6.91 21.35
CA GLU A 69 22.68 -6.99 21.26
C GLU A 69 23.16 -8.46 21.35
N GLY A 70 24.15 -8.82 20.54
CA GLY A 70 24.71 -10.18 20.52
C GLY A 70 23.98 -11.19 19.64
N VAL A 71 22.87 -10.82 19.02
CA VAL A 71 22.24 -11.64 17.97
C VAL A 71 23.03 -11.50 16.67
N ASP A 72 23.58 -12.61 16.19
CA ASP A 72 24.21 -12.66 14.88
C ASP A 72 23.12 -12.78 13.80
N TYR A 73 23.11 -11.86 12.81
CA TYR A 73 22.13 -11.83 11.74
C TYR A 73 22.68 -11.19 10.46
N VAL A 74 22.08 -11.54 9.35
CA VAL A 74 22.38 -10.93 8.04
C VAL A 74 21.45 -9.72 7.84
N MET A 75 22.02 -8.54 7.59
CA MET A 75 21.27 -7.38 7.13
C MET A 75 21.31 -7.35 5.60
N ALA A 76 20.18 -7.56 4.95
CA ALA A 76 20.03 -7.52 3.50
C ALA A 76 19.48 -6.16 3.07
N ARG A 77 20.13 -5.52 2.09
CA ARG A 77 19.62 -4.31 1.46
C ARG A 77 18.34 -4.63 0.69
N PRO A 78 17.27 -3.81 0.78
CA PRO A 78 16.07 -4.01 -0.03
C PRO A 78 16.37 -4.03 -1.53
N ARG A 79 15.75 -4.96 -2.25
CA ARG A 79 15.81 -5.09 -3.72
C ARG A 79 14.40 -5.23 -4.27
N MET A 80 13.67 -4.11 -4.34
CA MET A 80 12.24 -4.12 -4.66
C MET A 80 11.93 -4.72 -6.03
N GLN A 81 12.78 -4.47 -7.03
CA GLN A 81 12.65 -5.09 -8.35
C GLN A 81 12.68 -6.63 -8.25
N ARG A 82 13.66 -7.17 -7.52
CA ARG A 82 13.78 -8.62 -7.31
C ARG A 82 12.57 -9.23 -6.61
N TYR A 83 11.98 -8.51 -5.65
CA TYR A 83 10.76 -8.99 -4.96
C TYR A 83 9.55 -8.98 -5.89
N MET A 84 9.41 -7.98 -6.75
CA MET A 84 8.37 -7.94 -7.77
C MET A 84 8.51 -9.09 -8.77
N GLU A 85 9.74 -9.39 -9.22
CA GLU A 85 10.03 -10.52 -10.09
C GLU A 85 9.68 -11.86 -9.41
N ALA A 86 10.12 -12.06 -8.16
CA ALA A 86 9.78 -13.27 -7.40
C ALA A 86 8.26 -13.42 -7.17
N SER A 87 7.55 -12.34 -6.91
CA SER A 87 6.09 -12.34 -6.81
C SER A 87 5.42 -12.74 -8.12
N ALA A 88 5.89 -12.20 -9.25
CA ALA A 88 5.38 -12.54 -10.58
C ALA A 88 5.66 -14.01 -10.94
N ASP A 89 6.85 -14.53 -10.60
CA ASP A 89 7.19 -15.94 -10.77
C ASP A 89 6.22 -16.82 -9.98
N ILE A 90 5.96 -16.50 -8.69
CA ILE A 90 5.03 -17.25 -7.85
C ILE A 90 3.60 -17.16 -8.39
N TYR A 91 3.15 -16.01 -8.82
CA TYR A 91 1.85 -15.85 -9.47
C TYR A 91 1.74 -16.75 -10.70
N SER A 92 2.79 -16.86 -11.52
CA SER A 92 2.83 -17.75 -12.68
C SER A 92 2.74 -19.24 -12.31
N ILE A 93 3.20 -19.62 -11.11
CA ILE A 93 3.04 -20.99 -10.59
C ILE A 93 1.56 -21.29 -10.34
N TYR A 94 0.83 -20.37 -9.70
CA TYR A 94 -0.62 -20.55 -9.50
C TYR A 94 -1.37 -20.72 -10.81
N LEU A 95 -1.00 -19.95 -11.85
CA LEU A 95 -1.62 -20.04 -13.18
C LEU A 95 -1.40 -21.37 -13.93
N ARG A 96 -0.55 -22.25 -13.43
CA ARG A 96 -0.44 -23.63 -13.95
C ARG A 96 -1.60 -24.52 -13.51
N TYR A 97 -2.29 -24.14 -12.44
CA TYR A 97 -3.33 -24.92 -11.78
C TYR A 97 -4.70 -24.29 -11.87
N VAL A 98 -4.76 -22.97 -11.99
CA VAL A 98 -6.01 -22.18 -11.99
C VAL A 98 -6.01 -21.12 -13.10
N SER A 99 -7.19 -20.72 -13.54
CA SER A 99 -7.37 -19.67 -14.54
C SER A 99 -7.09 -18.29 -13.93
N PRO A 100 -6.55 -17.31 -14.68
CA PRO A 100 -6.33 -15.96 -14.20
C PRO A 100 -7.63 -15.24 -13.77
N GLU A 101 -8.80 -15.65 -14.29
CA GLU A 101 -10.09 -15.10 -13.90
C GLU A 101 -10.48 -15.47 -12.45
N ASP A 102 -9.92 -16.57 -11.93
CA ASP A 102 -10.21 -17.09 -10.59
C ASP A 102 -9.12 -16.74 -9.57
N VAL A 103 -8.14 -15.90 -9.95
CA VAL A 103 -7.04 -15.45 -9.06
C VAL A 103 -7.04 -13.94 -8.94
N HIS A 104 -6.94 -13.43 -7.72
CA HIS A 104 -6.74 -12.00 -7.44
C HIS A 104 -5.47 -11.81 -6.61
N ALA A 105 -4.47 -11.14 -7.19
CA ALA A 105 -3.28 -10.69 -6.46
C ALA A 105 -3.65 -9.52 -5.56
N TYR A 106 -3.81 -9.79 -4.26
CA TYR A 106 -4.20 -8.79 -3.26
C TYR A 106 -3.03 -7.87 -2.87
N SER A 107 -1.83 -8.45 -2.78
CA SER A 107 -0.58 -7.72 -2.53
C SER A 107 0.60 -8.40 -3.26
N ILE A 108 1.81 -7.95 -2.99
CA ILE A 108 3.04 -8.55 -3.54
C ILE A 108 3.29 -9.99 -3.00
N ASP A 109 2.72 -10.33 -1.86
CA ASP A 109 2.92 -11.59 -1.14
C ASP A 109 1.61 -12.34 -0.82
N GLU A 110 0.46 -11.77 -1.19
CA GLU A 110 -0.85 -12.38 -0.93
C GLU A 110 -1.71 -12.49 -2.19
N CYS A 111 -2.38 -13.62 -2.35
CA CYS A 111 -3.40 -13.78 -3.38
C CYS A 111 -4.63 -14.54 -2.88
N PHE A 112 -5.78 -14.25 -3.49
CA PHE A 112 -7.02 -15.01 -3.35
C PHE A 112 -7.24 -15.88 -4.59
N ILE A 113 -7.76 -17.08 -4.39
CA ILE A 113 -8.07 -18.04 -5.44
C ILE A 113 -9.49 -18.58 -5.20
N ASP A 114 -10.38 -18.48 -6.18
CA ASP A 114 -11.65 -19.23 -6.18
C ASP A 114 -11.35 -20.69 -6.53
N ALA A 115 -11.27 -21.53 -5.52
CA ALA A 115 -10.98 -22.95 -5.68
C ALA A 115 -12.18 -23.76 -6.16
N THR A 116 -13.39 -23.21 -6.14
CA THR A 116 -14.66 -23.90 -6.37
C THR A 116 -14.67 -24.78 -7.63
N PRO A 117 -14.27 -24.28 -8.83
CA PRO A 117 -14.29 -25.10 -10.05
C PRO A 117 -13.22 -26.19 -10.05
N TYR A 118 -12.13 -26.01 -9.29
CA TYR A 118 -10.94 -26.84 -9.34
C TYR A 118 -10.99 -28.04 -8.39
N LEU A 119 -11.74 -27.95 -7.28
CA LEU A 119 -11.90 -29.06 -6.33
C LEU A 119 -12.45 -30.30 -7.01
N ALA A 120 -13.51 -30.15 -7.84
CA ALA A 120 -14.07 -31.24 -8.60
C ALA A 120 -13.14 -31.69 -9.75
N LEU A 121 -12.44 -30.75 -10.40
CA LEU A 121 -11.53 -31.03 -11.50
C LEU A 121 -10.36 -31.90 -11.04
N TYR A 122 -9.72 -31.53 -9.92
CA TYR A 122 -8.57 -32.25 -9.36
C TYR A 122 -9.00 -33.39 -8.43
N ARG A 123 -10.29 -33.51 -8.09
CA ARG A 123 -10.83 -34.47 -7.11
C ARG A 123 -10.15 -34.36 -5.75
N MET A 124 -10.01 -33.13 -5.28
CA MET A 124 -9.34 -32.78 -4.02
C MET A 124 -10.30 -32.09 -3.07
N GLU A 125 -10.08 -32.31 -1.78
CA GLU A 125 -10.66 -31.48 -0.74
C GLU A 125 -9.97 -30.10 -0.69
N PRO A 126 -10.64 -29.07 -0.15
CA PRO A 126 -10.09 -27.71 -0.11
C PRO A 126 -8.68 -27.62 0.48
N LYS A 127 -8.40 -28.38 1.53
CA LYS A 127 -7.10 -28.41 2.19
C LYS A 127 -6.03 -29.05 1.31
N GLU A 128 -6.35 -30.15 0.65
CA GLU A 128 -5.42 -30.83 -0.27
C GLU A 128 -5.05 -29.93 -1.45
N PHE A 129 -6.02 -29.18 -1.96
CA PHE A 129 -5.80 -28.21 -3.03
C PHE A 129 -4.87 -27.07 -2.56
N ALA A 130 -5.08 -26.52 -1.36
CA ALA A 130 -4.20 -25.50 -0.80
C ALA A 130 -2.77 -26.03 -0.60
N VAL A 131 -2.60 -27.25 -0.07
CA VAL A 131 -1.29 -27.91 0.08
C VAL A 131 -0.60 -28.07 -1.26
N MET A 132 -1.30 -28.53 -2.29
CA MET A 132 -0.75 -28.69 -3.64
C MET A 132 -0.16 -27.37 -4.17
N LEU A 133 -0.87 -26.25 -3.99
CA LEU A 133 -0.39 -24.94 -4.44
C LEU A 133 0.82 -24.46 -3.61
N MET A 134 0.78 -24.65 -2.29
CA MET A 134 1.86 -24.26 -1.38
C MET A 134 3.14 -25.09 -1.66
N ASP A 135 3.00 -26.38 -1.89
CA ASP A 135 4.11 -27.28 -2.22
C ASP A 135 4.74 -26.95 -3.58
N ALA A 136 3.92 -26.58 -4.57
CA ALA A 136 4.41 -26.13 -5.86
C ALA A 136 5.25 -24.85 -5.74
N VAL A 137 4.80 -23.88 -4.94
CA VAL A 137 5.56 -22.64 -4.65
C VAL A 137 6.87 -22.98 -3.94
N LEU A 138 6.82 -23.81 -2.90
CA LEU A 138 8.00 -24.21 -2.14
C LEU A 138 9.02 -24.95 -3.01
N ALA A 139 8.56 -25.88 -3.84
CA ALA A 139 9.43 -26.67 -4.71
C ALA A 139 10.15 -25.83 -5.76
N ASP A 140 9.44 -24.87 -6.36
CA ASP A 140 9.99 -24.06 -7.46
C ASP A 140 10.82 -22.87 -6.96
N THR A 141 10.48 -22.31 -5.79
CA THR A 141 11.06 -21.04 -5.33
C THR A 141 11.79 -21.12 -4.00
N GLY A 142 11.61 -22.17 -3.22
CA GLY A 142 12.12 -22.28 -1.86
C GLY A 142 11.42 -21.36 -0.84
N VAL A 143 10.37 -20.64 -1.24
CA VAL A 143 9.59 -19.76 -0.37
C VAL A 143 8.42 -20.53 0.24
N CYS A 144 8.30 -20.50 1.57
CA CYS A 144 7.17 -21.11 2.27
C CYS A 144 5.94 -20.20 2.22
N ALA A 145 4.76 -20.81 2.18
CA ALA A 145 3.49 -20.12 2.23
C ALA A 145 2.64 -20.55 3.44
N THR A 146 1.58 -19.79 3.70
CA THR A 146 0.47 -20.11 4.60
C THR A 146 -0.83 -19.96 3.84
N ALA A 147 -1.88 -20.68 4.22
CA ALA A 147 -3.17 -20.60 3.55
C ALA A 147 -4.33 -20.46 4.53
N GLY A 148 -5.33 -19.69 4.13
CA GLY A 148 -6.64 -19.63 4.78
C GLY A 148 -7.72 -20.05 3.81
N ILE A 149 -8.66 -20.86 4.27
CA ILE A 149 -9.75 -21.44 3.47
C ILE A 149 -11.08 -21.03 4.06
N GLY A 150 -12.01 -20.59 3.22
CA GLY A 150 -13.35 -20.20 3.65
C GLY A 150 -14.35 -20.13 2.51
N PRO A 151 -15.65 -20.05 2.81
CA PRO A 151 -16.71 -19.97 1.81
C PRO A 151 -16.84 -18.60 1.12
N ASN A 152 -16.14 -17.60 1.60
CA ASN A 152 -16.04 -16.26 1.01
C ASN A 152 -14.66 -15.65 1.24
N LEU A 153 -14.36 -14.51 0.59
CA LEU A 153 -13.06 -13.86 0.68
C LEU A 153 -12.71 -13.42 2.10
N PHE A 154 -13.69 -12.93 2.86
CA PHE A 154 -13.49 -12.48 4.23
C PHE A 154 -13.09 -13.64 5.14
N LEU A 155 -13.85 -14.75 5.12
CA LEU A 155 -13.56 -15.91 5.97
C LEU A 155 -12.24 -16.58 5.58
N ALA A 156 -11.90 -16.66 4.28
CA ALA A 156 -10.60 -17.15 3.84
C ALA A 156 -9.45 -16.27 4.36
N LYS A 157 -9.61 -14.93 4.32
CA LYS A 157 -8.60 -14.00 4.84
C LYS A 157 -8.44 -14.08 6.35
N VAL A 158 -9.55 -14.16 7.10
CA VAL A 158 -9.51 -14.30 8.56
C VAL A 158 -8.95 -15.65 8.99
N ALA A 159 -9.26 -16.73 8.24
CA ALA A 159 -8.64 -18.04 8.45
C ALA A 159 -7.12 -17.97 8.30
N LEU A 160 -6.63 -17.27 7.29
CA LEU A 160 -5.19 -17.03 7.09
C LEU A 160 -4.58 -16.22 8.25
N ASP A 161 -5.17 -15.08 8.59
CA ASP A 161 -4.59 -14.13 9.53
C ASP A 161 -4.61 -14.60 10.99
N ILE A 162 -5.60 -15.38 11.37
CA ILE A 162 -5.81 -15.81 12.76
C ILE A 162 -5.60 -17.33 12.92
N THR A 163 -6.35 -18.15 12.19
CA THR A 163 -6.37 -19.59 12.40
C THR A 163 -5.08 -20.28 11.93
N ALA A 164 -4.59 -19.94 10.73
CA ALA A 164 -3.38 -20.56 10.17
C ALA A 164 -2.12 -20.31 11.00
N LYS A 165 -2.05 -19.19 11.72
CA LYS A 165 -0.91 -18.88 12.60
C LYS A 165 -0.72 -19.87 13.75
N HIS A 166 -1.79 -20.54 14.15
CA HIS A 166 -1.81 -21.50 15.25
C HIS A 166 -1.87 -22.95 14.77
N ALA A 167 -2.00 -23.17 13.46
CA ALA A 167 -2.01 -24.52 12.86
C ALA A 167 -0.58 -25.00 12.57
N GLU A 168 -0.28 -26.27 12.90
CA GLU A 168 1.04 -26.88 12.66
C GLU A 168 1.38 -26.95 11.15
N ASP A 169 0.37 -27.17 10.32
CA ASP A 169 0.48 -27.26 8.87
C ASP A 169 0.35 -25.91 8.16
N HIS A 170 0.21 -24.82 8.92
CA HIS A 170 0.06 -23.46 8.43
C HIS A 170 -1.18 -23.21 7.54
N ILE A 171 -2.23 -24.00 7.74
CA ILE A 171 -3.50 -23.87 7.01
C ILE A 171 -4.63 -23.63 8.02
N GLY A 172 -5.34 -22.50 7.82
CA GLY A 172 -6.55 -22.18 8.55
C GLY A 172 -7.79 -22.56 7.73
N TYR A 173 -8.83 -23.04 8.39
CA TYR A 173 -10.13 -23.29 7.76
C TYR A 173 -11.22 -22.66 8.64
N LEU A 174 -12.10 -21.90 8.02
CA LEU A 174 -13.27 -21.32 8.65
C LEU A 174 -14.51 -21.53 7.77
N ASP A 175 -15.48 -22.25 8.29
CA ASP A 175 -16.84 -22.15 7.83
C ASP A 175 -17.65 -21.15 8.70
N GLN A 176 -18.92 -20.93 8.39
CA GLN A 176 -19.77 -19.99 9.09
C GLN A 176 -19.92 -20.37 10.59
N ALA A 177 -20.09 -21.65 10.91
CA ALA A 177 -20.28 -22.11 12.27
C ALA A 177 -19.01 -21.94 13.12
N GLU A 178 -17.86 -22.25 12.55
CA GLU A 178 -16.57 -22.08 13.22
C GLU A 178 -16.24 -20.59 13.41
N PHE A 179 -16.56 -19.74 12.45
CA PHE A 179 -16.42 -18.30 12.56
C PHE A 179 -17.25 -17.75 13.74
N GLU A 180 -18.52 -18.10 13.82
CA GLU A 180 -19.41 -17.66 14.91
C GLU A 180 -18.94 -18.15 16.28
N ARG A 181 -18.39 -19.36 16.33
CA ARG A 181 -17.92 -19.98 17.57
C ARG A 181 -16.62 -19.39 18.08
N SER A 182 -15.65 -19.15 17.20
CA SER A 182 -14.26 -18.86 17.59
C SER A 182 -13.80 -17.44 17.25
N ILE A 183 -14.28 -16.86 16.16
CA ILE A 183 -13.76 -15.58 15.64
C ILE A 183 -14.62 -14.39 16.06
N GLN A 184 -15.94 -14.51 16.14
CA GLN A 184 -16.79 -13.38 16.55
C GLN A 184 -16.40 -12.76 17.90
N THR A 185 -15.84 -13.55 18.81
CA THR A 185 -15.37 -13.09 20.13
C THR A 185 -13.86 -12.90 20.21
N HIS A 186 -13.15 -13.02 19.08
CA HIS A 186 -11.69 -12.84 19.03
C HIS A 186 -11.28 -11.42 19.43
N ARG A 187 -10.20 -11.33 20.21
CA ARG A 187 -9.59 -10.06 20.64
C ARG A 187 -8.07 -10.12 20.50
N PRO A 188 -7.44 -9.04 20.07
CA PRO A 188 -8.02 -7.71 19.82
C PRO A 188 -8.78 -7.67 18.49
N ILE A 189 -9.82 -6.84 18.38
CA ILE A 189 -10.64 -6.69 17.18
C ILE A 189 -9.81 -6.19 15.97
N THR A 190 -8.65 -5.58 16.22
CA THR A 190 -7.71 -5.10 15.18
C THR A 190 -6.99 -6.22 14.43
N ASP A 191 -7.11 -7.47 14.86
CA ASP A 191 -6.62 -8.63 14.11
C ASP A 191 -7.56 -9.01 12.96
N ILE A 192 -8.79 -8.52 13.02
CA ILE A 192 -9.79 -8.74 11.97
C ILE A 192 -9.49 -7.84 10.77
N TRP A 193 -9.49 -8.44 9.60
CA TRP A 193 -9.28 -7.76 8.34
C TRP A 193 -10.17 -6.51 8.19
N ASN A 194 -9.61 -5.41 7.69
CA ASN A 194 -10.23 -4.09 7.55
C ASN A 194 -10.58 -3.35 8.86
N ILE A 195 -10.28 -3.90 10.05
CA ILE A 195 -10.49 -3.20 11.32
C ILE A 195 -9.17 -2.65 11.86
N GLY A 196 -8.85 -1.43 11.47
CA GLY A 196 -7.67 -0.73 12.01
C GLY A 196 -7.93 -0.04 13.37
N PRO A 197 -6.86 0.51 14.00
CA PRO A 197 -6.96 1.20 15.31
C PRO A 197 -7.98 2.33 15.34
N GLY A 198 -8.23 2.99 14.19
CA GLY A 198 -9.22 4.06 14.07
C GLY A 198 -10.66 3.57 14.23
N ILE A 199 -10.99 2.41 13.66
CA ILE A 199 -12.30 1.76 13.81
C ILE A 199 -12.44 1.25 15.22
N ALA A 200 -11.44 0.49 15.72
CA ALA A 200 -11.43 -0.04 17.07
C ALA A 200 -11.64 1.05 18.14
N LYS A 201 -10.97 2.21 18.00
CA LYS A 201 -11.15 3.35 18.90
C LYS A 201 -12.58 3.92 18.89
N ARG A 202 -13.26 3.91 17.74
CA ARG A 202 -14.64 4.39 17.63
C ARG A 202 -15.61 3.38 18.23
N LEU A 203 -15.42 2.09 18.01
CA LEU A 203 -16.20 1.00 18.62
C LEU A 203 -16.05 1.00 20.15
N ALA A 204 -14.85 1.23 20.67
CA ALA A 204 -14.59 1.29 22.11
C ALA A 204 -15.40 2.40 22.85
N LYS A 205 -15.88 3.46 22.16
CA LYS A 205 -16.81 4.45 22.75
C LYS A 205 -18.14 3.83 23.16
N TYR A 206 -18.50 2.71 22.54
CA TYR A 206 -19.72 1.94 22.79
C TYR A 206 -19.45 0.66 23.60
N ALA A 207 -18.23 0.53 24.18
CA ALA A 207 -17.76 -0.67 24.87
C ALA A 207 -17.74 -1.94 23.99
N VAL A 208 -17.57 -1.78 22.67
CA VAL A 208 -17.47 -2.87 21.70
C VAL A 208 -16.01 -3.15 21.38
N TYR A 209 -15.57 -4.41 21.58
CA TYR A 209 -14.16 -4.84 21.47
C TYR A 209 -13.96 -6.10 20.60
N ASP A 210 -15.05 -6.67 20.08
CA ASP A 210 -15.06 -7.84 19.20
C ASP A 210 -16.24 -7.75 18.21
N LEU A 211 -16.31 -8.68 17.24
CA LEU A 211 -17.34 -8.68 16.20
C LEU A 211 -18.73 -9.00 16.77
N ARG A 212 -18.83 -9.82 17.83
CA ARG A 212 -20.12 -10.11 18.49
C ARG A 212 -20.73 -8.83 19.03
N GLY A 213 -19.94 -7.98 19.66
CA GLY A 213 -20.41 -6.67 20.10
C GLY A 213 -20.85 -5.77 18.95
N VAL A 214 -20.23 -5.89 17.75
CA VAL A 214 -20.69 -5.19 16.55
C VAL A 214 -22.09 -5.70 16.12
N CYS A 215 -22.32 -7.00 16.10
CA CYS A 215 -23.64 -7.60 15.79
C CYS A 215 -24.74 -7.13 16.74
N GLU A 216 -24.41 -6.82 17.99
CA GLU A 216 -25.36 -6.35 19.01
C GLU A 216 -25.67 -4.85 18.91
N MET A 217 -24.89 -4.08 18.14
CA MET A 217 -25.14 -2.66 17.91
C MET A 217 -26.30 -2.45 16.91
N SER A 218 -27.05 -1.35 17.08
CA SER A 218 -28.01 -0.97 16.05
C SER A 218 -27.29 -0.49 14.78
N GLU A 219 -27.75 -0.92 13.62
CA GLU A 219 -27.23 -0.49 12.31
C GLU A 219 -27.24 1.04 12.18
N ALA A 220 -28.31 1.70 12.64
CA ALA A 220 -28.40 3.16 12.63
C ALA A 220 -27.24 3.85 13.35
N THR A 221 -26.74 3.25 14.46
CA THR A 221 -25.56 3.76 15.16
C THR A 221 -24.30 3.51 14.38
N LEU A 222 -24.16 2.32 13.78
CA LEU A 222 -22.99 1.99 12.92
C LEU A 222 -22.92 2.90 11.71
N TYR A 223 -24.01 3.12 11.00
CA TYR A 223 -24.05 4.05 9.85
C TYR A 223 -23.75 5.51 10.26
N ARG A 224 -24.24 5.94 11.43
CA ARG A 224 -23.93 7.29 11.94
C ARG A 224 -22.44 7.47 12.25
N GLU A 225 -21.76 6.45 12.79
CA GLU A 225 -20.34 6.50 13.15
C GLU A 225 -19.41 6.27 11.94
N PHE A 226 -19.77 5.36 11.03
CA PHE A 226 -18.86 4.87 9.99
C PHE A 226 -19.29 5.28 8.57
N GLY A 227 -20.51 5.84 8.41
CA GLY A 227 -21.06 6.16 7.08
C GLY A 227 -21.28 4.88 6.27
N VAL A 228 -21.07 4.95 4.97
CA VAL A 228 -21.20 3.80 4.04
C VAL A 228 -20.26 2.63 4.40
N ASN A 229 -19.13 2.89 5.05
CA ASN A 229 -18.23 1.83 5.51
C ASN A 229 -18.81 0.96 6.64
N ALA A 230 -19.96 1.35 7.23
CA ALA A 230 -20.67 0.52 8.19
C ALA A 230 -21.14 -0.80 7.57
N GLU A 231 -21.47 -0.81 6.27
CA GLU A 231 -21.94 -1.97 5.54
C GLU A 231 -20.94 -3.12 5.61
N TYR A 232 -19.67 -2.86 5.27
CA TYR A 232 -18.60 -3.86 5.41
C TYR A 232 -18.42 -4.35 6.85
N LEU A 233 -18.53 -3.44 7.82
CA LEU A 233 -18.36 -3.81 9.23
C LEU A 233 -19.50 -4.70 9.73
N ILE A 234 -20.73 -4.44 9.30
CA ILE A 234 -21.92 -5.24 9.61
C ILE A 234 -21.81 -6.61 8.97
N ASP A 235 -21.58 -6.67 7.65
CA ASP A 235 -21.48 -7.91 6.91
C ASP A 235 -20.37 -8.81 7.46
N HIS A 236 -19.17 -8.25 7.64
CA HIS A 236 -18.04 -8.99 8.20
C HIS A 236 -18.28 -9.46 9.65
N ALA A 237 -19.01 -8.70 10.46
CA ALA A 237 -19.36 -9.14 11.82
C ALA A 237 -20.27 -10.37 11.80
N HIS A 238 -21.07 -10.55 10.76
CA HIS A 238 -21.89 -11.73 10.51
C HIS A 238 -21.20 -12.82 9.67
N GLY A 239 -19.93 -12.64 9.28
CA GLY A 239 -19.19 -13.60 8.46
C GLY A 239 -19.61 -13.59 6.97
N VAL A 240 -20.29 -12.52 6.55
CA VAL A 240 -20.80 -12.35 5.18
C VAL A 240 -19.84 -11.51 4.37
N GLU A 241 -19.54 -11.94 3.14
CA GLU A 241 -18.82 -11.16 2.12
C GLU A 241 -19.42 -11.52 0.75
N PRO A 242 -20.24 -10.63 0.19
CA PRO A 242 -20.89 -10.89 -1.09
C PRO A 242 -19.94 -10.71 -2.29
N CYS A 243 -18.84 -9.95 -2.13
CA CYS A 243 -17.90 -9.68 -3.20
C CYS A 243 -17.17 -10.96 -3.65
N THR A 244 -17.07 -11.14 -4.95
CA THR A 244 -16.35 -12.25 -5.58
C THR A 244 -15.11 -11.74 -6.33
N ILE A 245 -14.21 -12.63 -6.73
CA ILE A 245 -13.05 -12.27 -7.58
C ILE A 245 -13.53 -11.67 -8.91
N ALA A 246 -14.62 -12.18 -9.48
CA ALA A 246 -15.22 -11.62 -10.70
C ALA A 246 -15.70 -10.17 -10.50
N ASP A 247 -16.32 -9.85 -9.35
CA ASP A 247 -16.73 -8.48 -9.02
C ASP A 247 -15.52 -7.55 -8.86
N ILE A 248 -14.44 -8.03 -8.24
CA ILE A 248 -13.19 -7.27 -8.12
C ILE A 248 -12.60 -6.95 -9.49
N HIS A 249 -12.56 -7.92 -10.40
CA HIS A 249 -12.03 -7.73 -11.76
C HIS A 249 -12.92 -6.82 -12.62
N ALA A 250 -14.23 -6.84 -12.39
CA ALA A 250 -15.19 -5.99 -13.10
C ALA A 250 -15.29 -4.57 -12.51
N TYR A 251 -14.68 -4.31 -11.35
CA TYR A 251 -14.80 -3.01 -10.69
C TYR A 251 -14.03 -1.92 -11.43
N GLU A 252 -14.74 -0.89 -11.84
CA GLU A 252 -14.16 0.34 -12.38
C GLU A 252 -14.31 1.48 -11.36
N PRO A 253 -13.19 2.08 -10.89
CA PRO A 253 -13.26 3.19 -9.94
C PRO A 253 -14.00 4.38 -10.53
N SER A 254 -14.93 4.97 -9.78
CA SER A 254 -15.68 6.17 -10.19
C SER A 254 -14.84 7.46 -10.18
N GLY A 255 -13.63 7.42 -9.67
CA GLY A 255 -12.72 8.56 -9.61
C GLY A 255 -11.27 8.11 -9.61
N HIS A 256 -10.45 8.83 -10.35
CA HIS A 256 -9.02 8.55 -10.44
C HIS A 256 -8.22 9.69 -9.82
N SER A 257 -7.15 9.32 -9.13
CA SER A 257 -6.14 10.25 -8.62
C SER A 257 -4.76 9.66 -8.81
N LEU A 258 -3.78 10.52 -9.03
CA LEU A 258 -2.36 10.17 -9.00
C LEU A 258 -1.69 10.97 -7.90
N GLY A 259 -0.73 10.38 -7.22
CA GLY A 259 -0.02 11.06 -6.15
C GLY A 259 1.35 10.47 -5.90
N ASN A 260 2.22 11.30 -5.36
CA ASN A 260 3.57 10.94 -4.98
C ASN A 260 3.91 11.58 -3.63
N GLY A 261 4.63 10.87 -2.78
CA GLY A 261 5.01 11.35 -1.46
C GLY A 261 6.36 10.83 -1.03
N GLN A 262 7.06 11.65 -0.25
CA GLN A 262 8.33 11.23 0.35
C GLN A 262 8.54 11.80 1.74
N VAL A 263 9.23 11.05 2.57
CA VAL A 263 9.82 11.52 3.82
C VAL A 263 11.24 11.97 3.50
N LEU A 264 11.55 13.21 3.86
CA LEU A 264 12.87 13.80 3.59
C LEU A 264 13.93 13.22 4.56
N PRO A 265 15.18 13.02 4.10
CA PRO A 265 16.24 12.38 4.90
C PRO A 265 16.64 13.18 6.14
N CYS A 266 16.53 14.51 6.08
CA CYS A 266 16.81 15.42 7.18
C CYS A 266 15.77 16.55 7.22
N ASP A 267 15.95 17.53 8.07
CA ASP A 267 15.14 18.74 8.12
C ASP A 267 15.48 19.64 6.93
N TYR A 268 14.45 20.10 6.24
CA TYR A 268 14.55 20.97 5.06
C TYR A 268 13.95 22.34 5.39
N SER A 269 14.62 23.39 4.95
CA SER A 269 14.05 24.73 4.94
C SER A 269 12.92 24.85 3.91
N PHE A 270 12.18 25.95 3.98
CA PHE A 270 11.13 26.25 3.02
C PHE A 270 11.62 26.22 1.57
N GLU A 271 12.76 26.86 1.27
CA GLU A 271 13.31 26.94 -0.09
C GLU A 271 13.81 25.59 -0.60
N GLU A 272 14.49 24.83 0.26
CA GLU A 272 14.95 23.47 -0.09
C GLU A 272 13.76 22.53 -0.36
N ALA A 273 12.72 22.59 0.47
CA ALA A 273 11.50 21.81 0.29
C ALA A 273 10.71 22.24 -0.97
N ARG A 274 10.76 23.54 -1.32
CA ARG A 274 10.16 24.08 -2.53
C ARG A 274 10.86 23.54 -3.79
N ASP A 275 12.18 23.35 -3.75
CA ASP A 275 12.91 22.72 -4.86
C ASP A 275 12.56 21.24 -5.00
N VAL A 276 12.43 20.50 -3.90
CA VAL A 276 11.93 19.11 -3.91
C VAL A 276 10.49 19.02 -4.43
N LEU A 277 9.62 19.97 -4.08
CA LEU A 277 8.27 20.06 -4.64
C LEU A 277 8.31 20.15 -6.17
N LYS A 278 9.20 20.98 -6.75
CA LYS A 278 9.34 21.10 -8.21
C LYS A 278 9.71 19.75 -8.85
N GLU A 279 10.61 18.99 -8.23
CA GLU A 279 10.99 17.66 -8.71
C GLU A 279 9.81 16.68 -8.68
N MET A 280 9.02 16.73 -7.60
CA MET A 280 7.86 15.84 -7.43
C MET A 280 6.74 16.18 -8.42
N VAL A 281 6.50 17.46 -8.66
CA VAL A 281 5.49 17.93 -9.65
C VAL A 281 5.95 17.62 -11.06
N ASP A 282 7.24 17.76 -11.38
CA ASP A 282 7.79 17.38 -12.70
C ASP A 282 7.51 15.91 -13.01
N GLN A 283 7.77 15.01 -12.05
CA GLN A 283 7.49 13.59 -12.23
C GLN A 283 5.98 13.32 -12.33
N LEU A 284 5.16 13.97 -11.53
CA LEU A 284 3.69 13.78 -11.54
C LEU A 284 3.08 14.21 -12.89
N VAL A 285 3.61 15.28 -13.49
CA VAL A 285 3.22 15.74 -14.82
C VAL A 285 3.63 14.73 -15.89
N LEU A 286 4.85 14.21 -15.82
CA LEU A 286 5.31 13.16 -16.74
C LEU A 286 4.45 11.90 -16.65
N ASP A 287 4.04 11.51 -15.43
CA ASP A 287 3.14 10.36 -15.21
C ASP A 287 1.75 10.59 -15.83
N LEU A 288 1.23 11.83 -15.79
CA LEU A 288 -0.03 12.20 -16.46
C LEU A 288 0.10 12.09 -17.99
N VAL A 289 1.19 12.63 -18.56
CA VAL A 289 1.44 12.61 -20.02
C VAL A 289 1.65 11.19 -20.52
N GLU A 290 2.42 10.36 -19.79
CA GLU A 290 2.66 8.95 -20.14
C GLU A 290 1.37 8.14 -20.19
N LYS A 291 0.44 8.44 -19.27
CA LYS A 291 -0.86 7.75 -19.16
C LYS A 291 -1.96 8.39 -20.01
N HIS A 292 -1.67 9.43 -20.77
CA HIS A 292 -2.66 10.20 -21.55
C HIS A 292 -3.83 10.71 -20.68
N LEU A 293 -3.52 11.32 -19.53
CA LEU A 293 -4.48 11.79 -18.55
C LEU A 293 -4.33 13.30 -18.31
N VAL A 294 -5.43 13.94 -17.87
CA VAL A 294 -5.48 15.33 -17.43
C VAL A 294 -6.06 15.45 -16.03
N ALA A 295 -5.63 16.44 -15.27
CA ALA A 295 -6.01 16.64 -13.87
C ALA A 295 -6.99 17.79 -13.70
N GLY A 296 -8.03 17.59 -12.86
CA GLY A 296 -9.04 18.60 -12.50
C GLY A 296 -8.87 19.20 -11.12
N SER A 297 -7.96 18.67 -10.30
CA SER A 297 -7.61 19.25 -8.99
C SER A 297 -6.18 18.91 -8.61
N ILE A 298 -5.59 19.73 -7.74
CA ILE A 298 -4.29 19.49 -7.12
C ILE A 298 -4.43 19.36 -5.62
N SER A 299 -3.58 18.57 -4.99
CA SER A 299 -3.50 18.43 -3.53
C SER A 299 -2.05 18.44 -3.07
N LEU A 300 -1.81 19.11 -1.95
CA LEU A 300 -0.52 19.23 -1.32
C LEU A 300 -0.64 18.91 0.17
N TYR A 301 0.29 18.10 0.67
CA TYR A 301 0.47 17.85 2.09
C TYR A 301 1.93 18.10 2.46
N VAL A 302 2.15 18.91 3.49
CA VAL A 302 3.48 19.20 4.04
C VAL A 302 3.50 18.84 5.52
N GLY A 303 4.39 17.93 5.89
CA GLY A 303 4.63 17.54 7.28
C GLY A 303 5.91 18.16 7.81
N TYR A 304 5.84 18.69 9.02
CA TYR A 304 6.95 19.40 9.67
C TYR A 304 7.67 18.51 10.67
N ALA A 305 8.92 18.85 10.98
CA ALA A 305 9.67 18.22 12.04
C ALA A 305 8.96 18.42 13.39
N LYS A 306 9.16 17.48 14.30
CA LYS A 306 8.70 17.63 15.69
C LYS A 306 9.56 18.65 16.43
N GLY A 307 8.92 19.45 17.28
CA GLY A 307 9.60 20.33 18.19
C GLY A 307 10.41 19.54 19.25
N PRO A 308 11.41 20.16 19.88
CA PRO A 308 12.15 19.56 20.99
C PRO A 308 11.19 19.17 22.13
N GLY A 309 11.21 17.89 22.55
CA GLY A 309 10.40 17.36 23.66
C GLY A 309 9.05 16.72 23.28
N GLU A 310 8.68 16.69 22.02
CA GLU A 310 7.49 15.94 21.58
C GLU A 310 7.80 14.42 21.44
N PRO A 311 7.01 13.53 22.06
CA PRO A 311 7.25 12.09 21.95
C PRO A 311 7.17 11.60 20.51
N ALA A 312 7.98 10.59 20.16
CA ALA A 312 7.90 9.94 18.86
C ALA A 312 6.49 9.34 18.68
N GLY A 313 5.68 9.91 17.79
CA GLY A 313 4.43 9.30 17.36
C GLY A 313 4.70 8.22 16.33
N GLU A 314 3.88 7.19 16.31
CA GLU A 314 3.88 6.19 15.24
C GLU A 314 3.75 6.86 13.88
N ALA A 315 4.50 6.35 12.89
CA ALA A 315 4.44 6.84 11.53
C ALA A 315 3.05 6.55 10.96
N ASP A 316 2.20 7.57 10.93
CA ASP A 316 0.90 7.47 10.26
C ASP A 316 1.15 7.36 8.76
N GLY A 317 0.88 6.18 8.21
CA GLY A 317 0.64 5.97 6.79
C GLY A 317 -0.66 6.68 6.43
N ALA A 318 -0.62 7.98 6.17
CA ALA A 318 -1.75 8.67 5.58
C ALA A 318 -1.77 8.36 4.09
N PHE A 319 -2.54 7.37 3.72
CA PHE A 319 -3.00 7.17 2.35
C PHE A 319 -3.89 8.35 1.94
N PHE A 320 -3.74 8.83 0.72
CA PHE A 320 -4.70 9.69 0.05
C PHE A 320 -6.02 8.91 -0.09
N ASP A 321 -6.98 9.20 0.77
CA ASP A 321 -8.36 8.79 0.55
C ASP A 321 -8.98 9.80 -0.43
N GLY A 322 -9.26 9.34 -1.64
CA GLY A 322 -9.75 10.14 -2.77
C GLY A 322 -11.21 10.55 -2.65
N GLY A 323 -11.68 11.00 -1.49
CA GLY A 323 -13.06 11.38 -1.33
C GLY A 323 -13.37 12.36 -0.21
N HIS A 324 -13.78 13.56 -0.61
CA HIS A 324 -14.52 14.57 0.17
C HIS A 324 -13.78 15.21 1.36
N GLY A 325 -13.29 16.42 1.12
CA GLY A 325 -12.72 17.34 2.12
C GLY A 325 -13.60 17.55 3.35
N ARG A 326 -13.42 16.70 4.36
CA ARG A 326 -13.80 16.99 5.73
C ARG A 326 -12.54 17.27 6.53
N ARG A 327 -12.43 18.49 7.06
CA ARG A 327 -11.48 18.83 8.12
C ARG A 327 -11.66 17.84 9.26
N SER A 328 -10.75 16.87 9.39
CA SER A 328 -10.66 16.04 10.59
C SER A 328 -10.08 16.89 11.72
N ALA A 329 -10.95 17.51 12.49
CA ALA A 329 -10.62 18.15 13.77
C ALA A 329 -10.55 17.11 14.90
N SER A 330 -9.94 15.96 14.67
CA SER A 330 -9.62 15.02 15.74
C SER A 330 -8.12 15.07 15.98
N GLY A 331 -7.73 15.73 17.11
CA GLY A 331 -6.36 15.82 17.57
C GLY A 331 -5.71 14.47 17.79
N ARG A 332 -5.30 13.83 16.72
CA ARG A 332 -4.27 12.79 16.77
C ARG A 332 -2.96 13.50 17.08
N ARG A 333 -2.21 13.02 18.03
CA ARG A 333 -0.84 13.44 18.33
C ARG A 333 0.06 13.00 17.16
N GLY A 334 -0.15 13.60 15.97
CA GLY A 334 0.66 13.44 14.79
C GLY A 334 1.68 14.55 14.66
N PHE A 335 2.59 14.43 13.71
CA PHE A 335 3.50 15.52 13.36
C PHE A 335 2.68 16.74 12.89
N PRO A 336 3.09 17.98 13.21
CA PRO A 336 2.44 19.16 12.67
C PRO A 336 2.47 19.11 11.14
N HIS A 337 1.34 19.44 10.51
CA HIS A 337 1.22 19.37 9.05
C HIS A 337 0.23 20.40 8.54
N THR A 338 0.35 20.73 7.26
CA THR A 338 -0.63 21.42 6.46
C THR A 338 -1.09 20.54 5.32
N GLY A 339 -2.38 20.55 5.00
CA GLY A 339 -2.95 19.83 3.87
C GLY A 339 -3.96 20.69 3.15
N SER A 340 -3.87 20.78 1.84
CA SER A 340 -4.74 21.60 1.01
C SER A 340 -5.06 20.90 -0.31
N THR A 341 -6.33 21.07 -0.74
CA THR A 341 -6.77 20.58 -2.07
C THR A 341 -7.44 21.76 -2.78
N ARG A 342 -7.07 21.98 -4.03
CA ARG A 342 -7.63 23.06 -4.86
C ARG A 342 -8.18 22.45 -6.15
N ARG A 343 -9.47 22.67 -6.41
CA ARG A 343 -10.06 22.38 -7.73
C ARG A 343 -9.51 23.37 -8.76
N GLN A 344 -9.31 22.88 -9.98
CA GLN A 344 -8.86 23.68 -11.09
C GLN A 344 -10.06 24.15 -11.92
N ALA A 345 -9.93 25.32 -12.55
CA ALA A 345 -10.94 25.82 -13.47
C ALA A 345 -10.93 25.05 -14.81
N ASP A 346 -9.76 24.54 -15.17
CA ASP A 346 -9.49 23.77 -16.38
C ASP A 346 -8.87 22.39 -16.03
N ARG A 347 -8.98 21.45 -16.95
CA ARG A 347 -8.28 20.14 -16.88
C ARG A 347 -7.06 20.17 -17.78
N THR A 348 -5.89 19.87 -17.22
CA THR A 348 -4.63 19.97 -17.94
C THR A 348 -3.59 18.96 -17.43
N ASN A 349 -2.62 18.63 -18.30
CA ASN A 349 -1.36 17.94 -17.99
C ASN A 349 -0.14 18.78 -18.35
N LEU A 350 -0.32 20.07 -18.64
CA LEU A 350 0.78 20.96 -18.96
C LEU A 350 1.63 21.28 -17.73
N TYR A 351 2.93 21.11 -17.87
CA TYR A 351 3.90 21.37 -16.82
C TYR A 351 3.84 22.81 -16.29
N SER A 352 3.81 23.77 -17.20
CA SER A 352 3.79 25.19 -16.86
C SER A 352 2.62 25.55 -15.95
N LYS A 353 1.41 25.10 -16.31
CA LYS A 353 0.19 25.35 -15.55
C LYS A 353 0.19 24.63 -14.20
N LEU A 354 0.49 23.34 -14.16
CA LEU A 354 0.48 22.56 -12.92
C LEU A 354 1.59 23.02 -11.96
N MET A 355 2.79 23.29 -12.48
CA MET A 355 3.91 23.76 -11.68
C MET A 355 3.59 25.11 -11.00
N SER A 356 3.10 26.09 -11.74
CA SER A 356 2.69 27.37 -11.18
C SER A 356 1.69 27.18 -10.04
N ARG A 357 0.64 26.38 -10.27
CA ARG A 357 -0.43 26.15 -9.29
C ARG A 357 0.04 25.43 -8.04
N PHE A 358 0.94 24.47 -8.16
CA PHE A 358 1.54 23.79 -7.00
C PHE A 358 2.46 24.72 -6.21
N LEU A 359 3.22 25.59 -6.87
CA LEU A 359 4.07 26.59 -6.22
C LEU A 359 3.22 27.62 -5.48
N ASP A 360 2.16 28.14 -6.11
CA ASP A 360 1.23 29.06 -5.47
C ASP A 360 0.58 28.42 -4.21
N LEU A 361 0.13 27.16 -4.33
CA LEU A 361 -0.46 26.42 -3.22
C LEU A 361 0.56 26.19 -2.08
N PHE A 362 1.79 25.89 -2.41
CA PHE A 362 2.88 25.70 -1.44
C PHE A 362 3.22 27.02 -0.74
N ASP A 363 3.40 28.11 -1.51
CA ASP A 363 3.78 29.41 -0.99
C ASP A 363 2.69 30.01 -0.07
N GLU A 364 1.40 29.71 -0.35
CA GLU A 364 0.25 30.16 0.46
C GLU A 364 0.04 29.33 1.73
N THR A 365 0.28 28.01 1.68
CA THR A 365 -0.17 27.10 2.75
C THR A 365 0.95 26.56 3.63
N THR A 366 2.21 26.67 3.19
CA THR A 366 3.35 26.10 3.89
C THR A 366 3.95 27.10 4.89
N ARG A 367 4.23 26.63 6.09
CA ARG A 367 4.89 27.43 7.12
C ARG A 367 6.36 27.66 6.76
N LYS A 368 6.80 28.92 6.77
CA LYS A 368 8.18 29.31 6.44
C LYS A 368 9.14 29.15 7.61
N ASP A 369 8.61 29.12 8.82
CA ASP A 369 9.33 29.11 10.10
C ASP A 369 9.59 27.70 10.66
N ALA A 370 9.03 26.66 10.02
CA ALA A 370 9.10 25.31 10.54
C ALA A 370 9.89 24.39 9.59
N PRO A 371 10.82 23.57 10.11
CA PRO A 371 11.55 22.57 9.31
C PRO A 371 10.60 21.53 8.71
N ILE A 372 10.79 21.21 7.44
CA ILE A 372 9.93 20.30 6.67
C ILE A 372 10.55 18.91 6.61
N ARG A 373 9.75 17.88 6.86
CA ARG A 373 10.17 16.46 6.87
C ARG A 373 9.41 15.58 5.90
N ARG A 374 8.28 16.04 5.36
CA ARG A 374 7.46 15.26 4.44
C ARG A 374 6.77 16.16 3.44
N ILE A 375 6.71 15.71 2.18
CA ILE A 375 5.96 16.36 1.10
C ILE A 375 5.19 15.26 0.37
N ASN A 376 3.89 15.50 0.16
CA ASN A 376 3.08 14.70 -0.75
C ASN A 376 2.38 15.63 -1.74
N VAL A 377 2.43 15.29 -3.00
CA VAL A 377 1.72 15.94 -4.09
C VAL A 377 0.74 15.00 -4.72
N GLY A 378 -0.39 15.49 -5.15
CA GLY A 378 -1.40 14.67 -5.81
C GLY A 378 -2.28 15.47 -6.75
N VAL A 379 -2.85 14.78 -7.71
CA VAL A 379 -3.87 15.28 -8.63
C VAL A 379 -5.10 14.40 -8.55
N GLY A 380 -6.26 15.02 -8.66
CA GLY A 380 -7.56 14.35 -8.62
C GLY A 380 -8.47 14.83 -9.74
N GLY A 381 -9.64 14.17 -9.87
CA GLY A 381 -10.54 14.41 -10.98
C GLY A 381 -9.85 14.12 -12.32
N VAL A 382 -9.04 13.06 -12.32
CA VAL A 382 -8.22 12.66 -13.46
C VAL A 382 -9.11 12.01 -14.51
N LEU A 383 -8.99 12.44 -15.76
CA LEU A 383 -9.74 11.96 -16.91
C LEU A 383 -8.79 11.73 -18.09
N PRO A 384 -9.21 10.98 -19.13
CA PRO A 384 -8.48 10.89 -20.39
C PRO A 384 -8.17 12.25 -21.01
N GLU A 385 -7.07 12.36 -21.75
CA GLU A 385 -6.55 13.60 -22.33
C GLU A 385 -7.55 14.27 -23.30
N GLU A 386 -8.44 13.51 -23.91
CA GLU A 386 -9.52 14.03 -24.76
C GLU A 386 -10.47 14.99 -24.02
N PHE A 387 -10.51 14.92 -22.68
CA PHE A 387 -11.27 15.84 -21.82
C PHE A 387 -10.46 17.06 -21.36
N ALA A 388 -9.29 17.32 -21.97
CA ALA A 388 -8.52 18.53 -21.70
C ALA A 388 -9.37 19.78 -21.98
N THR A 389 -9.30 20.74 -21.08
CA THR A 389 -10.02 22.01 -21.25
C THR A 389 -9.13 22.98 -22.02
N MET A 390 -9.60 23.45 -23.15
CA MET A 390 -8.96 24.54 -23.89
C MET A 390 -9.47 25.89 -23.36
N ASP A 391 -8.53 26.78 -23.06
CA ASP A 391 -8.84 28.18 -22.73
C ASP A 391 -8.74 29.04 -24.01
N LEU A 392 -9.76 29.86 -24.24
CA LEU A 392 -9.80 30.78 -25.39
C LEU A 392 -8.67 31.84 -25.37
N PHE A 393 -8.05 32.05 -24.23
CA PHE A 393 -6.98 33.04 -24.02
C PHE A 393 -5.59 32.40 -23.94
N SER A 394 -5.48 31.07 -24.04
CA SER A 394 -4.19 30.39 -24.05
C SER A 394 -3.65 30.26 -25.47
N ASP A 395 -2.31 30.23 -25.57
CA ASP A 395 -1.59 30.00 -26.83
C ASP A 395 -1.56 28.48 -27.11
N ALA A 396 -2.49 28.02 -27.95
CA ALA A 396 -2.62 26.60 -28.27
C ALA A 396 -1.36 26.03 -28.96
N GLU A 397 -0.59 26.84 -29.68
CA GLU A 397 0.63 26.41 -30.32
C GLU A 397 1.74 26.20 -29.31
N ALA A 398 1.90 27.11 -28.35
CA ALA A 398 2.84 26.99 -27.22
C ALA A 398 2.49 25.79 -26.32
N GLU A 399 1.21 25.54 -26.03
CA GLU A 399 0.75 24.38 -25.27
C GLU A 399 1.06 23.07 -25.99
N ALA A 400 0.84 23.02 -27.31
CA ALA A 400 1.16 21.83 -28.09
C ALA A 400 2.69 21.59 -28.19
N GLU A 401 3.50 22.65 -28.25
CA GLU A 401 4.96 22.54 -28.20
C GLU A 401 5.46 22.04 -26.85
N GLU A 402 4.90 22.55 -25.76
CA GLU A 402 5.21 22.07 -24.40
C GLU A 402 4.88 20.58 -24.24
N LEU A 403 3.73 20.11 -24.70
CA LEU A 403 3.35 18.71 -24.65
C LEU A 403 4.31 17.83 -25.48
N ARG A 404 4.69 18.27 -26.68
CA ARG A 404 5.69 17.57 -27.50
C ARG A 404 7.03 17.46 -26.78
N LEU A 405 7.45 18.51 -26.06
CA LEU A 405 8.68 18.50 -25.28
C LEU A 405 8.59 17.49 -24.13
N GLN A 406 7.48 17.44 -23.42
CA GLN A 406 7.25 16.45 -22.34
C GLN A 406 7.30 15.02 -22.87
N GLN A 407 6.68 14.75 -24.02
CA GLN A 407 6.73 13.44 -24.68
C GLN A 407 8.16 13.06 -25.10
N ALA A 408 8.93 14.02 -25.61
CA ALA A 408 10.34 13.82 -25.95
C ALA A 408 11.19 13.50 -24.68
N VAL A 409 10.93 14.18 -23.57
CA VAL A 409 11.57 13.88 -22.27
C VAL A 409 11.24 12.45 -21.83
N LEU A 410 9.99 12.02 -21.93
CA LEU A 410 9.57 10.64 -21.61
C LEU A 410 10.27 9.62 -22.50
N ALA A 411 10.35 9.86 -23.81
CA ALA A 411 11.03 8.96 -24.74
C ALA A 411 12.53 8.80 -24.40
N VAL A 412 13.21 9.89 -24.03
CA VAL A 412 14.61 9.83 -23.58
C VAL A 412 14.75 9.07 -22.28
N LYS A 413 13.91 9.37 -21.29
CA LYS A 413 13.92 8.67 -19.98
C LYS A 413 13.58 7.19 -20.10
N GLY A 414 12.63 6.84 -20.96
CA GLY A 414 12.25 5.44 -21.23
C GLY A 414 13.38 4.63 -21.89
N ARG A 415 14.16 5.27 -22.78
CA ARG A 415 15.25 4.59 -23.49
C ARG A 415 16.57 4.52 -22.71
N PHE A 416 16.89 5.55 -21.94
CA PHE A 416 18.21 5.74 -21.33
C PHE A 416 18.16 5.76 -19.78
N GLY A 417 16.98 5.54 -19.19
CA GLY A 417 16.75 5.55 -17.75
C GLY A 417 16.30 6.92 -17.22
N LYS A 418 15.63 6.88 -16.05
CA LYS A 418 14.98 8.07 -15.46
C LYS A 418 15.96 9.22 -15.16
N ASN A 419 17.23 8.90 -14.92
CA ASN A 419 18.29 9.88 -14.63
C ASN A 419 19.01 10.41 -15.86
N ALA A 420 18.69 9.96 -17.08
CA ALA A 420 19.33 10.40 -18.31
C ALA A 420 19.07 11.88 -18.63
N LEU A 421 17.93 12.41 -18.19
CA LEU A 421 17.57 13.81 -18.35
C LEU A 421 16.99 14.36 -17.04
N LEU A 422 17.65 15.35 -16.46
CA LEU A 422 17.27 15.98 -15.20
C LEU A 422 17.15 17.49 -15.36
N ARG A 423 16.28 18.11 -14.57
CA ARG A 423 16.24 19.58 -14.48
C ARG A 423 17.41 20.09 -13.62
N GLY A 424 17.87 21.30 -13.84
CA GLY A 424 18.96 21.91 -13.07
C GLY A 424 18.71 21.96 -11.55
N THR A 425 17.46 22.04 -11.12
CA THR A 425 17.06 21.96 -9.70
C THR A 425 17.45 20.62 -9.06
N SER A 426 17.45 19.53 -9.83
CA SER A 426 17.82 18.18 -9.34
C SER A 426 19.33 17.97 -9.17
N LEU A 427 20.14 18.99 -9.45
CA LEU A 427 21.58 18.99 -9.21
C LEU A 427 21.98 19.74 -7.93
N LYS A 428 21.01 20.32 -7.22
CA LYS A 428 21.26 21.00 -5.93
C LYS A 428 21.59 19.98 -4.83
N GLU A 429 22.32 20.43 -3.81
CA GLU A 429 22.84 19.57 -2.72
C GLU A 429 21.77 18.72 -2.02
N LYS A 430 20.58 19.30 -1.77
CA LYS A 430 19.45 18.61 -1.11
C LYS A 430 18.37 18.13 -2.08
N ALA A 431 18.65 18.07 -3.39
CA ALA A 431 17.75 17.51 -4.37
C ALA A 431 17.62 15.98 -4.17
N THR A 432 16.40 15.45 -4.36
CA THR A 432 16.11 14.03 -4.09
C THR A 432 15.76 13.22 -5.34
N ALA A 433 15.55 13.85 -6.50
CA ALA A 433 15.06 13.17 -7.69
C ALA A 433 15.98 12.05 -8.18
N ARG A 434 17.30 12.24 -8.13
CA ARG A 434 18.28 11.23 -8.61
C ARG A 434 18.17 9.93 -7.82
N GLU A 435 18.20 10.03 -6.49
CA GLU A 435 18.07 8.86 -5.61
C GLU A 435 16.67 8.23 -5.72
N ARG A 436 15.63 9.07 -5.78
CA ARG A 436 14.25 8.60 -5.89
C ARG A 436 13.98 7.88 -7.20
N ASN A 437 14.63 8.27 -8.31
CA ASN A 437 14.51 7.59 -9.61
C ASN A 437 15.09 6.16 -9.59
N GLU A 438 15.98 5.87 -8.65
CA GLU A 438 16.58 4.55 -8.39
C GLU A 438 15.80 3.73 -7.35
N GLN A 439 14.64 4.23 -6.91
CA GLN A 439 13.80 3.59 -5.89
C GLN A 439 12.47 3.13 -6.47
N ILE A 440 11.95 2.06 -5.88
CA ILE A 440 10.57 1.58 -6.07
C ILE A 440 9.90 1.62 -4.70
N GLY A 441 8.77 2.36 -4.59
CA GLY A 441 8.07 2.50 -3.31
C GLY A 441 8.89 3.16 -2.18
N GLY A 442 9.92 3.96 -2.53
CA GLY A 442 10.80 4.62 -1.56
C GLY A 442 11.95 3.76 -1.01
N HIS A 443 12.20 2.61 -1.61
CA HIS A 443 13.29 1.68 -1.30
C HIS A 443 14.11 1.37 -2.56
N HIS A 444 15.33 0.88 -2.39
CA HIS A 444 16.19 0.51 -3.52
C HIS A 444 15.47 -0.46 -4.48
N ALA A 445 15.65 -0.22 -5.80
CA ALA A 445 15.05 -1.03 -6.86
C ALA A 445 15.69 -2.42 -6.95
#